data_d05cdb726f0c59bd5f434dc9d3617542
#
_entry.id   d05cdb726f0c59bd5f434dc9d3617542
#
_cell.length_a   1.000
_cell.length_b   1.000
_cell.length_c   1.000
_cell.angle_alpha   90.00
_cell.angle_beta   90.00
_cell.angle_gamma   90.00
#
_symmetry.space_group_name_H-M   'P 1'
#
loop_
_entity.id
_entity.type
_entity.pdbx_description
1 polymer ?
#
loop_
_entity_poly.entity_id
_entity_poly.type
_entity_poly.pdbx_seq_one_letter_code
_entity_poly.pdbx_strand_id
1 'polypeptide(L)'
;MQKKMILTEPHDTINEFRLYLYEKENAQATIEKYLTDIKTFFRFLENDYEISKQRILEYKVWLQQHYAISSTNSMLVALSQFLDFLGAGYMKVKQVKVQKQMMRQEDRILSEKDYHQLLKTANAAGKKDLALIMETIASTGIRISELKCFTVHAVKCGRVIINNKGKIRRILIPQMLRKKILHYCSQRRIRDGIIFITRNGNALNRSNIWTQMKRISRLAGISAKKVYPHAFRHLFARIYYRLTSDLSGLADILGHSSIETTRIYTTDTEKKYLSGIERLEKILNGTRTPRFMSE
;
A
#
# COMPACT_ATOMS: atom_id res chain seq x y z
N MET A 1 -40.44 7.82 -16.78
CA MET A 1 -40.61 7.72 -15.30
C MET A 1 -39.30 7.23 -14.69
N GLN A 2 -38.66 7.99 -13.80
CA GLN A 2 -37.48 7.53 -13.06
C GLN A 2 -37.96 6.43 -12.13
N LYS A 3 -37.40 5.20 -12.28
CA LYS A 3 -37.67 4.10 -11.37
C LYS A 3 -37.06 4.47 -10.00
N LYS A 4 -37.91 4.52 -8.97
CA LYS A 4 -37.58 4.74 -7.59
C LYS A 4 -37.73 3.41 -6.86
N MET A 5 -36.89 3.19 -5.86
CA MET A 5 -36.94 2.02 -4.98
C MET A 5 -36.95 2.51 -3.54
N ILE A 6 -37.81 1.97 -2.71
CA ILE A 6 -37.86 2.28 -1.27
C ILE A 6 -37.38 1.05 -0.53
N LEU A 7 -36.39 1.20 0.35
CA LEU A 7 -35.93 0.14 1.25
C LEU A 7 -36.76 0.18 2.53
N THR A 8 -37.48 -0.87 2.79
CA THR A 8 -38.36 -0.99 3.97
C THR A 8 -37.58 -1.34 5.25
N GLU A 9 -36.52 -2.11 5.14
CA GLU A 9 -35.74 -2.62 6.29
C GLU A 9 -34.22 -2.50 6.04
N PRO A 10 -33.61 -1.34 6.33
CA PRO A 10 -32.17 -1.12 6.03
C PRO A 10 -31.22 -2.04 6.77
N HIS A 11 -31.57 -2.46 8.01
CA HIS A 11 -30.72 -3.36 8.79
C HIS A 11 -30.66 -4.78 8.21
N ASP A 12 -31.81 -5.31 7.81
CA ASP A 12 -31.88 -6.65 7.21
C ASP A 12 -31.25 -6.66 5.83
N THR A 13 -31.47 -5.59 5.05
CA THR A 13 -30.81 -5.38 3.75
C THR A 13 -29.27 -5.39 3.86
N ILE A 14 -28.69 -4.85 4.95
CA ILE A 14 -27.23 -4.90 5.18
C ILE A 14 -26.76 -6.33 5.45
N ASN A 15 -27.52 -7.10 6.21
CA ASN A 15 -27.19 -8.50 6.52
C ASN A 15 -27.29 -9.39 5.27
N GLU A 16 -28.32 -9.22 4.48
CA GLU A 16 -28.49 -9.90 3.20
C GLU A 16 -27.38 -9.53 2.21
N PHE A 17 -27.01 -8.24 2.14
CA PHE A 17 -25.86 -7.80 1.32
C PHE A 17 -24.54 -8.41 1.79
N ARG A 18 -24.34 -8.63 3.10
CA ARG A 18 -23.19 -9.37 3.64
C ARG A 18 -23.14 -10.79 3.09
N LEU A 19 -24.27 -11.51 3.11
CA LEU A 19 -24.37 -12.86 2.57
C LEU A 19 -24.08 -12.90 1.07
N TYR A 20 -24.68 -12.00 0.30
CA TYR A 20 -24.42 -11.86 -1.12
C TYR A 20 -22.93 -11.63 -1.43
N LEU A 21 -22.24 -10.78 -0.66
CA LEU A 21 -20.81 -10.55 -0.84
C LEU A 21 -19.99 -11.80 -0.46
N TYR A 22 -20.42 -12.56 0.52
CA TYR A 22 -19.79 -13.82 0.90
C TYR A 22 -19.95 -14.89 -0.18
N GLU A 23 -21.15 -15.06 -0.73
CA GLU A 23 -21.44 -15.95 -1.85
C GLU A 23 -20.63 -15.59 -3.11
N LYS A 24 -20.32 -14.33 -3.32
CA LYS A 24 -19.39 -13.86 -4.35
C LYS A 24 -17.91 -14.06 -4.01
N GLU A 25 -17.60 -14.84 -3.00
CA GLU A 25 -16.23 -15.17 -2.57
C GLU A 25 -15.35 -13.94 -2.28
N ASN A 26 -15.94 -12.82 -1.86
CA ASN A 26 -15.18 -11.64 -1.49
C ASN A 26 -14.36 -11.90 -0.22
N ALA A 27 -13.13 -11.36 -0.16
CA ALA A 27 -12.33 -11.43 1.04
C ALA A 27 -13.01 -10.70 2.21
N GLN A 28 -12.93 -11.24 3.42
CA GLN A 28 -13.57 -10.69 4.63
C GLN A 28 -13.31 -9.19 4.81
N ALA A 29 -12.06 -8.73 4.60
CA ALA A 29 -11.72 -7.31 4.69
C ALA A 29 -12.43 -6.44 3.63
N THR A 30 -12.75 -7.00 2.47
CA THR A 30 -13.53 -6.31 1.42
C THR A 30 -14.99 -6.20 1.83
N ILE A 31 -15.55 -7.27 2.37
CA ILE A 31 -16.93 -7.33 2.89
C ILE A 31 -17.10 -6.24 3.95
N GLU A 32 -16.26 -6.24 5.00
CA GLU A 32 -16.34 -5.27 6.10
C GLU A 32 -16.21 -3.82 5.60
N LYS A 33 -15.33 -3.60 4.62
CA LYS A 33 -15.19 -2.28 4.01
C LYS A 33 -16.46 -1.86 3.26
N TYR A 34 -17.02 -2.73 2.42
CA TYR A 34 -18.22 -2.41 1.65
C TYR A 34 -19.40 -2.14 2.57
N LEU A 35 -19.57 -2.93 3.63
CA LEU A 35 -20.62 -2.70 4.63
C LEU A 35 -20.44 -1.33 5.33
N THR A 36 -19.21 -0.95 5.64
CA THR A 36 -18.92 0.37 6.23
C THR A 36 -19.28 1.50 5.27
N ASP A 37 -18.95 1.34 3.99
CA ASP A 37 -19.25 2.32 2.95
C ASP A 37 -20.78 2.46 2.73
N ILE A 38 -21.53 1.35 2.74
CA ILE A 38 -22.99 1.35 2.60
C ILE A 38 -23.69 1.94 3.83
N LYS A 39 -23.18 1.70 5.04
CA LYS A 39 -23.65 2.42 6.25
C LYS A 39 -23.48 3.94 6.12
N THR A 40 -22.46 4.41 5.41
CA THR A 40 -22.27 5.84 5.13
C THR A 40 -23.29 6.34 4.10
N PHE A 41 -23.65 5.52 3.11
CA PHE A 41 -24.71 5.85 2.19
C PHE A 41 -26.08 5.94 2.89
N PHE A 42 -26.41 5.01 3.78
CA PHE A 42 -27.64 5.10 4.57
C PHE A 42 -27.69 6.33 5.48
N ARG A 43 -26.55 6.72 6.08
CA ARG A 43 -26.49 7.99 6.83
C ARG A 43 -26.75 9.22 5.97
N PHE A 44 -26.34 9.20 4.70
CA PHE A 44 -26.65 10.28 3.77
C PHE A 44 -28.13 10.30 3.40
N LEU A 45 -28.80 9.14 3.27
CA LEU A 45 -30.23 9.05 3.01
C LEU A 45 -31.07 9.53 4.20
N GLU A 46 -30.47 9.64 5.40
CA GLU A 46 -31.14 9.92 6.68
C GLU A 46 -32.27 8.90 6.94
N ASN A 47 -33.51 9.35 7.08
CA ASN A 47 -34.67 8.48 7.29
C ASN A 47 -35.49 8.25 6.02
N ASP A 48 -35.10 8.85 4.90
CA ASP A 48 -35.73 8.68 3.60
C ASP A 48 -34.94 7.65 2.78
N TYR A 49 -35.30 6.38 2.92
CA TYR A 49 -34.63 5.28 2.23
C TYR A 49 -35.07 5.13 0.76
N GLU A 50 -35.50 6.21 0.14
CA GLU A 50 -35.76 6.24 -1.31
C GLU A 50 -34.44 6.26 -2.08
N ILE A 51 -34.21 5.24 -2.89
CA ILE A 51 -33.08 5.15 -3.81
C ILE A 51 -33.57 5.49 -5.21
N SER A 52 -33.01 6.54 -5.77
CA SER A 52 -33.23 6.96 -7.14
C SER A 52 -31.90 7.36 -7.79
N LYS A 53 -31.85 7.39 -9.12
CA LYS A 53 -30.64 7.83 -9.84
C LYS A 53 -30.24 9.24 -9.42
N GLN A 54 -31.19 10.12 -9.14
CA GLN A 54 -30.97 11.46 -8.66
C GLN A 54 -30.27 11.47 -7.30
N ARG A 55 -30.80 10.71 -6.32
CA ARG A 55 -30.21 10.60 -4.97
C ARG A 55 -28.78 10.05 -5.00
N ILE A 56 -28.50 9.11 -5.90
CA ILE A 56 -27.14 8.56 -6.08
C ILE A 56 -26.18 9.61 -6.65
N LEU A 57 -26.64 10.47 -7.57
CA LEU A 57 -25.84 11.59 -8.09
C LEU A 57 -25.57 12.63 -7.00
N GLU A 58 -26.56 12.95 -6.19
CA GLU A 58 -26.42 13.85 -5.02
C GLU A 58 -25.42 13.27 -4.01
N TYR A 59 -25.51 11.97 -3.68
CA TYR A 59 -24.55 11.28 -2.84
C TYR A 59 -23.13 11.36 -3.40
N LYS A 60 -22.96 11.17 -4.71
CA LYS A 60 -21.64 11.33 -5.34
C LYS A 60 -21.07 12.73 -5.16
N VAL A 61 -21.88 13.78 -5.31
CA VAL A 61 -21.46 15.17 -5.08
C VAL A 61 -21.09 15.36 -3.61
N TRP A 62 -21.93 14.88 -2.68
CA TRP A 62 -21.66 14.93 -1.26
C TRP A 62 -20.35 14.23 -0.89
N LEU A 63 -20.08 13.04 -1.43
CA LEU A 63 -18.82 12.34 -1.23
C LEU A 63 -17.61 13.15 -1.70
N GLN A 64 -17.70 13.86 -2.81
CA GLN A 64 -16.61 14.70 -3.33
C GLN A 64 -16.30 15.90 -2.43
N GLN A 65 -17.28 16.38 -1.69
CA GLN A 65 -17.13 17.49 -0.74
C GLN A 65 -16.51 17.03 0.58
N HIS A 66 -16.78 15.78 1.02
CA HIS A 66 -16.41 15.28 2.35
C HIS A 66 -15.21 14.34 2.35
N TYR A 67 -14.86 13.75 1.20
CA TYR A 67 -13.81 12.74 1.10
C TYR A 67 -12.84 13.00 -0.04
N ALA A 68 -11.61 12.48 0.10
CA ALA A 68 -10.65 12.47 -0.99
C ALA A 68 -11.18 11.64 -2.18
N ILE A 69 -10.84 12.04 -3.41
CA ILE A 69 -11.35 11.41 -4.65
C ILE A 69 -11.11 9.88 -4.69
N SER A 70 -9.97 9.41 -4.15
CA SER A 70 -9.68 7.97 -4.05
C SER A 70 -10.65 7.24 -3.12
N SER A 71 -11.03 7.86 -2.00
CA SER A 71 -12.02 7.33 -1.07
C SER A 71 -13.41 7.37 -1.69
N THR A 72 -13.79 8.48 -2.31
CA THR A 72 -15.05 8.64 -3.07
C THR A 72 -15.19 7.51 -4.09
N ASN A 73 -14.18 7.27 -4.92
CA ASN A 73 -14.24 6.20 -5.93
C ASN A 73 -14.37 4.80 -5.30
N SER A 74 -13.70 4.56 -4.16
CA SER A 74 -13.84 3.30 -3.44
C SER A 74 -15.25 3.10 -2.89
N MET A 75 -15.87 4.15 -2.35
CA MET A 75 -17.25 4.13 -1.86
C MET A 75 -18.27 3.95 -2.99
N LEU A 76 -18.02 4.56 -4.16
CA LEU A 76 -18.86 4.36 -5.36
C LEU A 76 -18.75 2.92 -5.90
N VAL A 77 -17.60 2.25 -5.73
CA VAL A 77 -17.48 0.81 -6.06
C VAL A 77 -18.35 -0.03 -5.12
N ALA A 78 -18.30 0.22 -3.81
CA ALA A 78 -19.17 -0.46 -2.84
C ALA A 78 -20.65 -0.24 -3.14
N LEU A 79 -21.04 1.01 -3.44
CA LEU A 79 -22.40 1.35 -3.83
C LEU A 79 -22.81 0.63 -5.13
N SER A 80 -21.93 0.52 -6.12
CA SER A 80 -22.21 -0.20 -7.35
C SER A 80 -22.49 -1.69 -7.12
N GLN A 81 -21.76 -2.34 -6.18
CA GLN A 81 -22.03 -3.73 -5.78
C GLN A 81 -23.37 -3.85 -5.04
N PHE A 82 -23.69 -2.87 -4.21
CA PHE A 82 -24.96 -2.83 -3.50
C PHE A 82 -26.16 -2.65 -4.46
N LEU A 83 -26.01 -1.80 -5.47
CA LEU A 83 -27.04 -1.64 -6.51
C LEU A 83 -27.20 -2.89 -7.38
N ASP A 84 -26.13 -3.67 -7.61
CA ASP A 84 -26.23 -4.97 -8.29
C ASP A 84 -27.01 -5.97 -7.43
N PHE A 85 -26.74 -6.01 -6.13
CA PHE A 85 -27.47 -6.84 -5.18
C PHE A 85 -28.98 -6.51 -5.17
N LEU A 86 -29.35 -5.24 -5.22
CA LEU A 86 -30.73 -4.77 -5.28
C LEU A 86 -31.39 -4.93 -6.66
N GLY A 87 -30.71 -5.45 -7.67
CA GLY A 87 -31.22 -5.48 -9.05
C GLY A 87 -31.35 -4.10 -9.71
N ALA A 88 -30.74 -3.08 -9.10
CA ALA A 88 -30.81 -1.68 -9.51
C ALA A 88 -29.54 -1.20 -10.26
N GLY A 89 -28.82 -2.11 -10.93
CA GLY A 89 -27.57 -1.82 -11.62
C GLY A 89 -27.65 -0.70 -12.66
N TYR A 90 -28.84 -0.40 -13.20
CA TYR A 90 -29.09 0.73 -14.11
C TYR A 90 -28.93 2.10 -13.44
N MET A 91 -28.95 2.17 -12.12
CA MET A 91 -28.73 3.40 -11.34
C MET A 91 -27.24 3.72 -11.09
N LYS A 92 -26.30 2.82 -11.43
CA LYS A 92 -24.87 3.03 -11.23
C LYS A 92 -24.36 4.34 -11.81
N VAL A 93 -23.43 4.97 -11.12
CA VAL A 93 -22.77 6.20 -11.55
C VAL A 93 -21.29 5.94 -11.88
N LYS A 94 -20.75 6.73 -12.81
CA LYS A 94 -19.33 6.65 -13.16
C LYS A 94 -18.47 7.16 -12.01
N GLN A 95 -17.31 6.55 -11.82
CA GLN A 95 -16.29 7.05 -10.92
C GLN A 95 -15.82 8.46 -11.33
N VAL A 96 -15.30 9.21 -10.36
CA VAL A 96 -14.69 10.52 -10.61
C VAL A 96 -13.36 10.28 -11.33
N LYS A 97 -13.19 10.90 -12.49
CA LYS A 97 -11.91 10.86 -13.22
C LYS A 97 -10.83 11.57 -12.40
N VAL A 98 -9.75 10.88 -12.14
CA VAL A 98 -8.56 11.45 -11.50
C VAL A 98 -7.52 11.67 -12.58
N GLN A 99 -7.16 12.92 -12.84
CA GLN A 99 -5.89 13.17 -13.51
C GLN A 99 -4.78 12.68 -12.57
N LYS A 100 -4.07 11.64 -12.96
CA LYS A 100 -2.88 11.20 -12.22
C LYS A 100 -1.88 12.35 -12.28
N GLN A 101 -1.79 13.14 -11.21
CA GLN A 101 -0.70 14.08 -11.07
C GLN A 101 0.59 13.28 -11.04
N MET A 102 1.40 13.40 -12.09
CA MET A 102 2.73 12.78 -12.18
C MET A 102 3.69 13.32 -11.11
N MET A 103 3.45 14.51 -10.59
CA MET A 103 4.26 15.12 -9.54
C MET A 103 3.74 14.73 -8.17
N ARG A 104 4.43 13.83 -7.50
CA ARG A 104 4.29 13.68 -6.05
C ARG A 104 4.86 14.93 -5.38
N GLN A 105 4.10 15.51 -4.45
CA GLN A 105 4.63 16.57 -3.58
C GLN A 105 5.87 16.04 -2.85
N GLU A 106 7.01 16.64 -3.06
CA GLU A 106 8.31 16.24 -2.48
C GLU A 106 8.26 16.17 -0.94
N ASP A 107 7.38 16.96 -0.32
CA ASP A 107 7.14 16.99 1.12
C ASP A 107 6.55 15.69 1.70
N ARG A 108 6.10 14.75 0.85
CA ARG A 108 5.58 13.42 1.24
C ARG A 108 6.52 12.26 0.95
N ILE A 109 7.68 12.55 0.38
CA ILE A 109 8.66 11.54 0.00
C ILE A 109 9.66 11.33 1.13
N LEU A 110 9.83 10.09 1.60
CA LEU A 110 10.84 9.70 2.56
C LEU A 110 12.20 9.63 1.86
N SER A 111 13.16 10.50 2.23
CA SER A 111 14.52 10.47 1.69
C SER A 111 15.41 9.43 2.40
N GLU A 112 16.57 9.12 1.81
CA GLU A 112 17.59 8.27 2.46
C GLU A 112 18.11 8.93 3.75
N LYS A 113 18.28 10.25 3.74
CA LYS A 113 18.67 11.02 4.94
C LYS A 113 17.63 10.90 6.04
N ASP A 114 16.34 11.07 5.71
CA ASP A 114 15.23 10.89 6.65
C ASP A 114 15.24 9.47 7.23
N TYR A 115 15.45 8.45 6.38
CA TYR A 115 15.51 7.05 6.79
C TYR A 115 16.62 6.79 7.83
N HIS A 116 17.84 7.24 7.56
CA HIS A 116 18.95 7.08 8.51
C HIS A 116 18.68 7.81 9.82
N GLN A 117 18.11 9.01 9.77
CA GLN A 117 17.76 9.77 10.96
C GLN A 117 16.68 9.06 11.78
N LEU A 118 15.66 8.46 11.13
CA LEU A 118 14.62 7.68 11.81
C LEU A 118 15.21 6.45 12.52
N LEU A 119 16.10 5.71 11.88
CA LEU A 119 16.76 4.55 12.50
C LEU A 119 17.61 4.96 13.72
N LYS A 120 18.39 6.04 13.59
CA LYS A 120 19.20 6.59 14.68
C LYS A 120 18.33 6.99 15.87
N THR A 121 17.26 7.74 15.61
CA THR A 121 16.31 8.20 16.63
C THR A 121 15.58 7.04 17.29
N ALA A 122 15.12 6.04 16.53
CA ALA A 122 14.45 4.87 17.08
C ALA A 122 15.38 4.05 17.99
N ASN A 123 16.63 3.86 17.61
CA ASN A 123 17.63 3.16 18.42
C ASN A 123 17.94 3.96 19.70
N ALA A 124 18.15 5.27 19.63
CA ALA A 124 18.38 6.14 20.78
C ALA A 124 17.20 6.16 21.75
N ALA A 125 15.97 6.08 21.24
CA ALA A 125 14.74 5.99 22.03
C ALA A 125 14.46 4.56 22.58
N GLY A 126 15.39 3.62 22.45
CA GLY A 126 15.23 2.23 22.91
C GLY A 126 14.20 1.41 22.11
N LYS A 127 13.73 1.92 20.95
CA LYS A 127 12.76 1.25 20.08
C LYS A 127 13.44 0.40 19.00
N LYS A 128 14.36 -0.46 19.45
CA LYS A 128 15.16 -1.34 18.56
C LYS A 128 14.29 -2.24 17.67
N ASP A 129 13.17 -2.75 18.21
CA ASP A 129 12.21 -3.57 17.48
C ASP A 129 11.63 -2.79 16.28
N LEU A 130 11.24 -1.54 16.51
CA LEU A 130 10.70 -0.67 15.47
C LEU A 130 11.76 -0.30 14.43
N ALA A 131 12.99 -0.02 14.87
CA ALA A 131 14.11 0.23 13.95
C ALA A 131 14.35 -0.96 13.02
N LEU A 132 14.35 -2.19 13.57
CA LEU A 132 14.52 -3.41 12.80
C LEU A 132 13.36 -3.65 11.83
N ILE A 133 12.12 -3.34 12.21
CA ILE A 133 10.95 -3.40 11.32
C ILE A 133 11.10 -2.41 10.15
N MET A 134 11.47 -1.15 10.43
CA MET A 134 11.70 -0.14 9.40
C MET A 134 12.79 -0.57 8.43
N GLU A 135 13.91 -1.10 8.96
CA GLU A 135 15.03 -1.61 8.19
C GLU A 135 14.61 -2.83 7.34
N THR A 136 13.84 -3.76 7.91
CA THR A 136 13.34 -4.93 7.17
C THR A 136 12.48 -4.51 5.96
N ILE A 137 11.56 -3.57 6.15
CA ILE A 137 10.71 -3.09 5.05
C ILE A 137 11.55 -2.34 4.00
N ALA A 138 12.47 -1.48 4.42
CA ALA A 138 13.31 -0.70 3.52
C ALA A 138 14.35 -1.53 2.75
N SER A 139 14.77 -2.68 3.30
CA SER A 139 15.78 -3.54 2.65
C SER A 139 15.18 -4.67 1.81
N THR A 140 13.89 -4.95 1.93
CA THR A 140 13.24 -6.09 1.25
C THR A 140 12.00 -5.68 0.44
N GLY A 141 11.52 -4.48 0.60
CA GLY A 141 10.34 -3.98 -0.08
C GLY A 141 9.01 -4.67 0.30
N ILE A 142 8.96 -5.43 1.40
CA ILE A 142 7.75 -6.13 1.83
C ILE A 142 6.64 -5.19 2.28
N ARG A 143 5.40 -5.68 2.27
CA ARG A 143 4.29 -5.01 2.94
C ARG A 143 4.35 -5.28 4.45
N ILE A 144 3.89 -4.34 5.25
CA ILE A 144 3.86 -4.51 6.72
C ILE A 144 3.08 -5.76 7.16
N SER A 145 2.02 -6.15 6.45
CA SER A 145 1.25 -7.36 6.72
C SER A 145 2.03 -8.66 6.47
N GLU A 146 3.13 -8.58 5.72
CA GLU A 146 3.98 -9.71 5.36
C GLU A 146 5.10 -9.96 6.38
N LEU A 147 5.27 -9.08 7.38
CA LEU A 147 6.19 -9.31 8.49
C LEU A 147 5.93 -10.63 9.22
N LYS A 148 4.68 -11.07 9.27
CA LYS A 148 4.30 -12.38 9.85
C LYS A 148 4.93 -13.59 9.14
N CYS A 149 5.40 -13.42 7.90
CA CYS A 149 6.08 -14.46 7.14
C CYS A 149 7.58 -14.57 7.49
N PHE A 150 8.11 -13.61 8.27
CA PHE A 150 9.49 -13.67 8.77
C PHE A 150 9.58 -14.59 9.98
N THR A 151 9.86 -15.85 9.74
CA THR A 151 10.14 -16.85 10.76
C THR A 151 11.66 -17.03 10.94
N VAL A 152 12.08 -17.55 12.08
CA VAL A 152 13.49 -17.87 12.35
C VAL A 152 14.06 -18.78 11.27
N HIS A 153 13.29 -19.80 10.86
CA HIS A 153 13.67 -20.71 9.77
C HIS A 153 13.86 -19.96 8.44
N ALA A 154 12.87 -19.14 8.02
CA ALA A 154 12.96 -18.38 6.77
C ALA A 154 14.17 -17.44 6.73
N VAL A 155 14.46 -16.78 7.86
CA VAL A 155 15.64 -15.91 7.99
C VAL A 155 16.94 -16.71 7.94
N LYS A 156 17.03 -17.88 8.59
CA LYS A 156 18.17 -18.78 8.48
C LYS A 156 18.40 -19.24 7.03
N CYS A 157 17.34 -19.49 6.28
CA CYS A 157 17.42 -19.83 4.86
C CYS A 157 17.72 -18.62 3.93
N GLY A 158 17.73 -17.39 4.46
CA GLY A 158 17.99 -16.17 3.69
C GLY A 158 16.88 -15.76 2.73
N ARG A 159 15.70 -16.37 2.83
CA ARG A 159 14.55 -16.10 1.95
C ARG A 159 13.21 -16.27 2.67
N VAL A 160 12.26 -15.41 2.33
CA VAL A 160 10.86 -15.51 2.79
C VAL A 160 9.98 -15.83 1.60
N ILE A 161 9.07 -16.79 1.77
CA ILE A 161 8.04 -17.10 0.77
C ILE A 161 6.76 -16.39 1.20
N ILE A 162 6.20 -15.60 0.31
CA ILE A 162 4.95 -14.88 0.52
C ILE A 162 3.92 -15.43 -0.46
N ASN A 163 2.84 -15.98 0.09
CA ASN A 163 1.66 -16.35 -0.68
C ASN A 163 0.57 -15.30 -0.43
N ASN A 164 0.14 -14.61 -1.48
CA ASN A 164 -0.92 -13.61 -1.39
C ASN A 164 -1.87 -13.76 -2.58
N LYS A 165 -3.12 -14.13 -2.32
CA LYS A 165 -4.17 -14.33 -3.33
C LYS A 165 -3.72 -15.28 -4.47
N GLY A 166 -3.13 -16.43 -4.11
CA GLY A 166 -2.66 -17.43 -5.07
C GLY A 166 -1.34 -17.09 -5.77
N LYS A 167 -0.78 -15.90 -5.57
CA LYS A 167 0.53 -15.53 -6.13
C LYS A 167 1.63 -15.78 -5.10
N ILE A 168 2.57 -16.63 -5.45
CA ILE A 168 3.74 -16.93 -4.63
C ILE A 168 4.91 -16.09 -5.12
N ARG A 169 5.56 -15.37 -4.20
CA ARG A 169 6.82 -14.68 -4.49
C ARG A 169 7.87 -14.98 -3.42
N ARG A 170 9.12 -14.93 -3.82
CA ARG A 170 10.28 -15.09 -2.93
C ARG A 170 10.88 -13.73 -2.65
N ILE A 171 11.12 -13.44 -1.37
CA ILE A 171 11.85 -12.25 -0.92
C ILE A 171 13.21 -12.72 -0.44
N LEU A 172 14.26 -12.19 -1.04
CA LEU A 172 15.63 -12.42 -0.60
C LEU A 172 15.96 -11.48 0.56
N ILE A 173 16.62 -12.01 1.59
CA ILE A 173 17.02 -11.23 2.77
C ILE A 173 18.51 -10.90 2.61
N PRO A 174 18.90 -9.61 2.50
CA PRO A 174 20.30 -9.21 2.44
C PRO A 174 21.09 -9.72 3.65
N GLN A 175 22.34 -10.09 3.44
CA GLN A 175 23.17 -10.74 4.46
C GLN A 175 23.28 -9.93 5.76
N MET A 176 23.46 -8.62 5.65
CA MET A 176 23.57 -7.74 6.83
C MET A 176 22.25 -7.70 7.62
N LEU A 177 21.11 -7.59 6.94
CA LEU A 177 19.79 -7.64 7.57
C LEU A 177 19.56 -9.00 8.25
N ARG A 178 19.92 -10.10 7.57
CA ARG A 178 19.82 -11.46 8.12
C ARG A 178 20.59 -11.58 9.44
N LYS A 179 21.85 -11.11 9.51
CA LYS A 179 22.65 -11.11 10.73
C LYS A 179 21.97 -10.31 11.84
N LYS A 180 21.45 -9.12 11.55
CA LYS A 180 20.73 -8.27 12.53
C LYS A 180 19.48 -8.95 13.07
N ILE A 181 18.67 -9.56 12.20
CA ILE A 181 17.45 -10.25 12.61
C ILE A 181 17.81 -11.46 13.50
N LEU A 182 18.81 -12.28 13.13
CA LEU A 182 19.23 -13.43 13.94
C LEU A 182 19.80 -13.01 15.30
N HIS A 183 20.57 -11.92 15.34
CA HIS A 183 21.04 -11.33 16.60
C HIS A 183 19.86 -10.87 17.47
N TYR A 184 18.87 -10.20 16.90
CA TYR A 184 17.64 -9.82 17.59
C TYR A 184 16.90 -11.05 18.15
N CYS A 185 16.78 -12.14 17.38
CA CYS A 185 16.17 -13.38 17.83
C CYS A 185 16.92 -13.96 19.05
N SER A 186 18.25 -13.96 19.01
CA SER A 186 19.08 -14.42 20.14
C SER A 186 18.83 -13.58 21.40
N GLN A 187 18.85 -12.25 21.30
CA GLN A 187 18.59 -11.35 22.43
C GLN A 187 17.19 -11.53 23.03
N ARG A 188 16.19 -11.82 22.20
CA ARG A 188 14.78 -12.02 22.58
C ARG A 188 14.46 -13.47 22.94
N ARG A 189 15.44 -14.38 22.85
CA ARG A 189 15.28 -15.83 23.05
C ARG A 189 14.21 -16.45 22.15
N ILE A 190 14.04 -15.89 20.93
CA ILE A 190 13.13 -16.45 19.91
C ILE A 190 13.89 -17.55 19.17
N ARG A 191 13.60 -18.79 19.49
CA ARG A 191 14.29 -19.96 18.90
C ARG A 191 13.63 -20.46 17.63
N ASP A 192 12.33 -20.25 17.51
CA ASP A 192 11.48 -20.75 16.42
C ASP A 192 10.27 -19.82 16.19
N GLY A 193 9.50 -20.07 15.11
CA GLY A 193 8.27 -19.36 14.79
C GLY A 193 8.48 -17.94 14.24
N ILE A 194 7.42 -17.12 14.37
CA ILE A 194 7.36 -15.74 13.86
C ILE A 194 8.25 -14.84 14.72
N ILE A 195 9.04 -13.99 14.07
CA ILE A 195 10.03 -13.12 14.73
C ILE A 195 9.40 -11.82 15.24
N PHE A 196 8.56 -11.18 14.40
CA PHE A 196 7.96 -9.88 14.71
C PHE A 196 6.64 -10.06 15.44
N ILE A 197 6.74 -10.26 16.77
CA ILE A 197 5.62 -10.47 17.69
C ILE A 197 5.62 -9.44 18.81
N THR A 198 4.48 -9.28 19.48
CA THR A 198 4.38 -8.50 20.72
C THR A 198 5.07 -9.25 21.89
N ARG A 199 5.22 -8.59 23.04
CA ARG A 199 5.73 -9.25 24.26
C ARG A 199 4.90 -10.45 24.67
N ASN A 200 3.61 -10.46 24.37
CA ASN A 200 2.67 -11.54 24.66
C ASN A 200 2.59 -12.61 23.56
N GLY A 201 3.52 -12.62 22.59
CA GLY A 201 3.56 -13.62 21.51
C GLY A 201 2.57 -13.38 20.37
N ASN A 202 1.73 -12.35 20.43
CA ASN A 202 0.74 -12.07 19.40
C ASN A 202 1.35 -11.35 18.17
N ALA A 203 0.72 -11.51 17.01
CA ALA A 203 1.11 -10.78 15.81
C ALA A 203 1.06 -9.26 16.04
N LEU A 204 2.02 -8.54 15.45
CA LEU A 204 2.10 -7.09 15.57
C LEU A 204 0.89 -6.42 14.91
N ASN A 205 0.23 -5.55 15.65
CA ASN A 205 -0.85 -4.73 15.11
C ASN A 205 -0.28 -3.61 14.21
N ARG A 206 -0.80 -3.55 13.00
CA ARG A 206 -0.40 -2.58 11.97
C ARG A 206 -0.56 -1.12 12.44
N SER A 207 -1.66 -0.84 13.13
CA SER A 207 -1.96 0.50 13.66
C SER A 207 -0.98 0.91 14.73
N ASN A 208 -0.58 -0.02 15.63
CA ASN A 208 0.41 0.24 16.67
C ASN A 208 1.80 0.54 16.09
N ILE A 209 2.23 -0.21 15.06
CA ILE A 209 3.49 0.07 14.37
C ILE A 209 3.44 1.47 13.74
N TRP A 210 2.36 1.80 13.06
CA TRP A 210 2.19 3.12 12.45
C TRP A 210 2.21 4.25 13.48
N THR A 211 1.50 4.10 14.59
CA THR A 211 1.50 5.09 15.70
C THR A 211 2.92 5.28 16.27
N GLN A 212 3.66 4.17 16.47
CA GLN A 212 5.05 4.26 16.93
C GLN A 212 5.96 4.94 15.89
N MET A 213 5.81 4.65 14.59
CA MET A 213 6.53 5.33 13.52
C MET A 213 6.26 6.84 13.53
N LYS A 214 5.00 7.27 13.73
CA LYS A 214 4.64 8.68 13.87
C LYS A 214 5.29 9.35 15.08
N ARG A 215 5.38 8.62 16.21
CA ARG A 215 6.07 9.14 17.40
C ARG A 215 7.57 9.34 17.14
N ILE A 216 8.23 8.36 16.51
CA ILE A 216 9.65 8.47 16.16
C ILE A 216 9.89 9.58 15.13
N SER A 217 8.99 9.77 14.16
CA SER A 217 9.13 10.86 13.18
C SER A 217 9.14 12.24 13.83
N ARG A 218 8.27 12.46 14.84
CA ARG A 218 8.25 13.71 15.60
C ARG A 218 9.55 13.93 16.38
N LEU A 219 10.06 12.89 17.06
CA LEU A 219 11.34 12.95 17.76
C LEU A 219 12.53 13.19 16.85
N ALA A 220 12.46 12.73 15.61
CA ALA A 220 13.48 12.91 14.59
C ALA A 220 13.38 14.27 13.85
N GLY A 221 12.37 15.11 14.13
CA GLY A 221 12.11 16.35 13.41
C GLY A 221 11.64 16.12 11.95
N ILE A 222 11.10 14.94 11.63
CA ILE A 222 10.68 14.56 10.29
C ILE A 222 9.16 14.64 10.19
N SER A 223 8.66 15.24 9.10
CA SER A 223 7.22 15.35 8.87
C SER A 223 6.52 13.99 8.97
N ALA A 224 5.51 13.90 9.82
CA ALA A 224 4.72 12.69 9.99
C ALA A 224 4.00 12.25 8.70
N LYS A 225 3.82 13.15 7.72
CA LYS A 225 3.26 12.83 6.40
C LYS A 225 4.18 11.93 5.58
N LYS A 226 5.50 11.97 5.81
CA LYS A 226 6.51 11.14 5.12
C LYS A 226 6.65 9.74 5.73
N VAL A 227 6.23 9.52 7.00
CA VAL A 227 6.59 8.32 7.76
C VAL A 227 5.37 7.42 7.97
N TYR A 228 5.30 6.38 7.16
CA TYR A 228 4.30 5.31 7.20
C TYR A 228 4.89 4.04 6.55
N PRO A 229 4.39 2.83 6.85
CA PRO A 229 5.04 1.60 6.39
C PRO A 229 5.29 1.53 4.88
N HIS A 230 4.34 1.97 4.07
CA HIS A 230 4.53 2.00 2.62
C HIS A 230 5.60 3.01 2.15
N ALA A 231 5.92 4.05 2.96
CA ALA A 231 6.99 4.99 2.59
C ALA A 231 8.37 4.30 2.55
N PHE A 232 8.63 3.36 3.47
CA PHE A 232 9.87 2.56 3.46
C PHE A 232 9.93 1.60 2.26
N ARG A 233 8.80 1.00 1.89
CA ARG A 233 8.72 0.20 0.67
C ARG A 233 8.88 1.06 -0.59
N HIS A 234 8.36 2.28 -0.61
CA HIS A 234 8.61 3.24 -1.67
C HIS A 234 10.07 3.66 -1.75
N LEU A 235 10.73 3.82 -0.60
CA LEU A 235 12.17 4.09 -0.54
C LEU A 235 12.96 2.95 -1.16
N PHE A 236 12.70 1.69 -0.77
CA PHE A 236 13.28 0.50 -1.39
C PHE A 236 13.11 0.52 -2.91
N ALA A 237 11.88 0.72 -3.39
CA ALA A 237 11.57 0.68 -4.81
C ALA A 237 12.34 1.74 -5.62
N ARG A 238 12.44 2.97 -5.09
CA ARG A 238 13.18 4.06 -5.75
C ARG A 238 14.68 3.78 -5.80
N ILE A 239 15.25 3.32 -4.68
CA ILE A 239 16.68 2.99 -4.62
C ILE A 239 16.98 1.82 -5.56
N TYR A 240 16.20 0.74 -5.52
CA TYR A 240 16.37 -0.42 -6.38
C TYR A 240 16.30 -0.01 -7.86
N TYR A 241 15.25 0.72 -8.26
CA TYR A 241 15.10 1.16 -9.64
C TYR A 241 16.23 2.11 -10.09
N ARG A 242 16.69 3.00 -9.21
CA ARG A 242 17.83 3.89 -9.49
C ARG A 242 19.12 3.11 -9.77
N LEU A 243 19.34 2.01 -9.03
CA LEU A 243 20.54 1.18 -9.15
C LEU A 243 20.50 0.24 -10.36
N THR A 244 19.34 -0.37 -10.63
CA THR A 244 19.22 -1.45 -11.62
C THR A 244 18.58 -1.02 -12.92
N SER A 245 17.78 0.05 -12.91
CA SER A 245 16.89 0.47 -14.01
C SER A 245 15.91 -0.63 -14.48
N ASP A 246 15.79 -1.72 -13.70
CA ASP A 246 14.93 -2.87 -14.00
C ASP A 246 13.55 -2.68 -13.33
N LEU A 247 12.58 -2.26 -14.13
CA LEU A 247 11.19 -2.07 -13.67
C LEU A 247 10.44 -3.40 -13.55
N SER A 248 10.77 -4.37 -14.38
CA SER A 248 10.13 -5.69 -14.38
C SER A 248 10.53 -6.48 -13.13
N GLY A 249 11.84 -6.59 -12.88
CA GLY A 249 12.33 -7.23 -11.66
C GLY A 249 11.87 -6.54 -10.38
N LEU A 250 11.75 -5.19 -10.40
CA LEU A 250 11.15 -4.47 -9.28
C LEU A 250 9.67 -4.84 -9.08
N ALA A 251 8.89 -4.96 -10.16
CA ALA A 251 7.48 -5.36 -10.07
C ALA A 251 7.34 -6.77 -9.47
N ASP A 252 8.20 -7.70 -9.86
CA ASP A 252 8.24 -9.07 -9.35
C ASP A 252 8.60 -9.12 -7.86
N ILE A 253 9.66 -8.41 -7.45
CA ILE A 253 10.07 -8.30 -6.04
C ILE A 253 8.93 -7.72 -5.19
N LEU A 254 8.29 -6.67 -5.67
CA LEU A 254 7.19 -6.04 -4.98
C LEU A 254 5.89 -6.87 -5.04
N GLY A 255 5.76 -7.82 -5.98
CA GLY A 255 4.54 -8.58 -6.22
C GLY A 255 3.38 -7.67 -6.63
N HIS A 256 3.64 -6.82 -7.61
CA HIS A 256 2.62 -6.02 -8.27
C HIS A 256 1.99 -6.84 -9.41
N SER A 257 0.66 -6.86 -9.47
CA SER A 257 -0.07 -7.54 -10.55
C SER A 257 -0.06 -6.77 -11.86
N SER A 258 0.33 -5.50 -11.82
CA SER A 258 0.44 -4.61 -12.97
C SER A 258 1.70 -3.76 -12.85
N ILE A 259 2.45 -3.70 -13.93
CA ILE A 259 3.65 -2.85 -14.07
C ILE A 259 3.32 -1.36 -13.89
N GLU A 260 2.08 -0.98 -14.21
CA GLU A 260 1.57 0.39 -14.01
C GLU A 260 1.67 0.85 -12.54
N THR A 261 1.47 -0.07 -11.59
CA THR A 261 1.66 0.23 -10.15
C THR A 261 3.12 0.48 -9.79
N THR A 262 4.06 -0.01 -10.61
CA THR A 262 5.49 0.16 -10.40
C THR A 262 6.02 1.40 -11.12
N ARG A 263 5.37 1.85 -12.19
CA ARG A 263 5.74 3.07 -12.94
C ARG A 263 5.74 4.34 -12.08
N ILE A 264 5.04 4.36 -10.95
CA ILE A 264 5.09 5.48 -10.00
C ILE A 264 6.48 5.72 -9.40
N TYR A 265 7.42 4.79 -9.53
CA TYR A 265 8.81 4.92 -9.07
C TYR A 265 9.76 5.43 -10.16
N THR A 266 9.27 5.59 -11.40
CA THR A 266 10.05 6.09 -12.54
C THR A 266 9.96 7.59 -12.74
N THR A 267 9.41 8.34 -11.77
CA THR A 267 9.10 9.77 -11.89
C THR A 267 10.30 10.71 -11.99
N ASP A 268 11.53 10.20 -11.89
CA ASP A 268 12.75 10.97 -12.25
C ASP A 268 13.04 10.98 -13.76
N THR A 269 12.01 10.79 -14.57
CA THR A 269 12.10 10.24 -15.92
C THR A 269 12.52 11.26 -16.98
N GLU A 270 12.19 12.54 -16.84
CA GLU A 270 12.55 13.52 -17.89
C GLU A 270 14.05 13.64 -18.10
N LYS A 271 14.82 13.75 -17.01
CA LYS A 271 16.30 13.82 -17.08
C LYS A 271 16.90 12.53 -17.66
N LYS A 272 16.36 11.36 -17.30
CA LYS A 272 16.80 10.06 -17.84
C LYS A 272 16.41 9.89 -19.31
N TYR A 273 15.22 10.30 -19.69
CA TYR A 273 14.81 10.28 -21.10
C TYR A 273 15.67 11.22 -21.93
N LEU A 274 15.89 12.45 -21.46
CA LEU A 274 16.75 13.41 -22.15
C LEU A 274 18.16 12.85 -22.32
N SER A 275 18.78 12.32 -21.25
CA SER A 275 20.10 11.71 -21.34
C SER A 275 20.14 10.46 -22.24
N GLY A 276 19.05 9.70 -22.32
CA GLY A 276 18.91 8.58 -23.26
C GLY A 276 18.83 9.05 -24.72
N ILE A 277 18.04 10.09 -24.97
CA ILE A 277 17.91 10.70 -26.29
C ILE A 277 19.25 11.33 -26.75
N GLU A 278 19.93 12.04 -25.85
CA GLU A 278 21.24 12.61 -26.13
C GLU A 278 22.30 11.53 -26.44
N ARG A 279 22.25 10.38 -25.76
CA ARG A 279 23.11 9.23 -26.08
C ARG A 279 22.78 8.63 -27.45
N LEU A 280 21.50 8.45 -27.73
CA LEU A 280 21.03 7.99 -29.02
C LEU A 280 21.53 8.91 -30.13
N GLU A 281 21.39 10.22 -29.97
CA GLU A 281 21.86 11.23 -30.91
C GLU A 281 23.38 11.13 -31.15
N LYS A 282 24.18 10.97 -30.09
CA LYS A 282 25.62 10.74 -30.19
C LYS A 282 25.98 9.48 -30.97
N ILE A 283 25.24 8.40 -30.77
CA ILE A 283 25.45 7.15 -31.53
C ILE A 283 25.09 7.33 -33.00
N LEU A 284 23.95 7.98 -33.28
CA LEU A 284 23.48 8.21 -34.65
C LEU A 284 24.41 9.17 -35.41
N ASN A 285 25.03 10.14 -34.73
CA ASN A 285 25.95 11.10 -35.31
C ASN A 285 27.41 10.64 -35.32
N GLY A 286 27.70 9.36 -35.00
CA GLY A 286 29.02 8.74 -35.08
C GLY A 286 30.04 9.23 -34.05
N THR A 287 29.62 9.99 -33.03
CA THR A 287 30.49 10.43 -31.93
C THR A 287 30.64 9.28 -30.90
N ARG A 288 31.87 8.73 -30.77
CA ARG A 288 32.21 7.62 -29.87
C ARG A 288 31.74 7.93 -28.43
N THR A 289 30.86 7.08 -27.90
CA THR A 289 30.59 7.03 -26.47
C THR A 289 31.77 6.43 -25.72
N PRO A 290 32.15 6.92 -24.53
CA PRO A 290 33.14 6.25 -23.69
C PRO A 290 32.68 4.83 -23.36
N ARG A 291 33.61 3.87 -23.51
CA ARG A 291 33.40 2.47 -23.11
C ARG A 291 32.97 2.41 -21.63
N PHE A 292 31.88 1.74 -21.36
CA PHE A 292 31.56 1.30 -19.98
C PHE A 292 32.70 0.36 -19.54
N MET A 293 33.44 0.75 -18.50
CA MET A 293 34.21 -0.20 -17.71
C MET A 293 33.21 -1.11 -16.98
N SER A 294 33.15 -2.35 -17.42
CA SER A 294 32.64 -3.47 -16.65
C SER A 294 33.69 -3.78 -15.57
N GLU A 295 33.36 -3.51 -14.32
CA GLU A 295 33.87 -4.19 -13.13
C GLU A 295 32.73 -4.40 -12.14
#